data_036873d43846baad18148afaf63746d9
#
_entry.id   036873d43846baad18148afaf63746d9
#
_cell.length_a   1.000
_cell.length_b   1.000
_cell.length_c   1.000
_cell.angle_alpha   90.00
_cell.angle_beta   90.00
_cell.angle_gamma   90.00
#
_symmetry.space_group_name_H-M   'P 1'
#
loop_
_entity.id
_entity.type
_entity.pdbx_description
1 polymer ?
#
loop_
_entity_poly.entity_id
_entity_poly.type
_entity_poly.pdbx_seq_one_letter_code
_entity_poly.pdbx_strand_id
1 'polypeptide(L)'
;MMGAAVLCAVLAGGAAEVPPQVWDWFKGPQAEDFRMQRIHRQPGEDAWPFAHDEGYLMCTRSQGRALGLFVPVNAQGDLPEGVTSGVLLSGNPFEMLPFYLAMPSVFRKMADLQVMIRLIAPFAETAKRLCTLPKGTVLEKGEL
;
A
#
# COMPACT_ATOMS: atom_id res chain seq x y z
N MET A 1 -61.81 -0.48 -18.39
CA MET A 1 -60.62 -1.12 -18.92
C MET A 1 -59.38 -0.52 -18.34
N MET A 2 -59.00 -1.06 -17.28
CA MET A 2 -57.86 -0.53 -16.51
C MET A 2 -56.65 -1.31 -16.94
N GLY A 3 -55.84 -0.67 -17.71
CA GLY A 3 -54.56 -1.23 -18.07
C GLY A 3 -53.71 -1.37 -16.86
N ALA A 4 -53.45 -2.53 -16.48
CA ALA A 4 -52.43 -2.80 -15.47
C ALA A 4 -51.05 -2.59 -16.09
N ALA A 5 -50.73 -1.35 -16.25
CA ALA A 5 -49.37 -0.98 -16.53
C ALA A 5 -48.70 -0.64 -15.22
N VAL A 6 -48.53 -1.62 -14.42
CA VAL A 6 -47.84 -1.43 -13.17
C VAL A 6 -46.78 -2.49 -13.03
N LEU A 7 -45.63 -2.05 -12.70
CA LEU A 7 -44.69 -2.86 -11.93
C LEU A 7 -43.64 -3.64 -12.65
N CYS A 8 -43.04 -3.05 -13.65
CA CYS A 8 -41.69 -3.50 -13.98
C CYS A 8 -40.60 -2.55 -13.51
N ALA A 9 -40.98 -1.49 -12.77
CA ALA A 9 -40.00 -0.51 -12.34
C ALA A 9 -39.27 -0.85 -11.05
N VAL A 10 -39.63 -1.95 -10.42
CA VAL A 10 -39.10 -2.25 -9.08
C VAL A 10 -37.85 -3.13 -9.11
N LEU A 11 -37.54 -3.68 -10.25
CA LEU A 11 -36.38 -4.58 -10.33
C LEU A 11 -35.09 -3.91 -10.77
N ALA A 12 -35.12 -2.64 -11.09
CA ALA A 12 -33.91 -1.89 -11.42
C ALA A 12 -33.11 -1.44 -10.18
N GLY A 13 -33.64 -1.64 -8.98
CA GLY A 13 -32.96 -1.27 -7.75
C GLY A 13 -32.19 -2.41 -7.08
N GLY A 14 -32.01 -3.52 -7.77
CA GLY A 14 -31.37 -4.68 -7.19
C GLY A 14 -29.85 -4.66 -7.11
N ALA A 15 -29.22 -3.63 -7.65
CA ALA A 15 -27.82 -3.40 -7.36
C ALA A 15 -27.75 -2.86 -5.92
N ALA A 16 -27.33 -3.68 -5.00
CA ALA A 16 -27.16 -3.32 -3.61
C ALA A 16 -26.22 -2.11 -3.52
N GLU A 17 -26.77 -0.91 -3.51
CA GLU A 17 -26.02 0.25 -3.09
C GLU A 17 -25.81 0.13 -1.59
N VAL A 18 -24.61 -0.28 -1.24
CA VAL A 18 -24.16 -0.28 0.15
C VAL A 18 -24.16 1.17 0.62
N PRO A 19 -24.81 1.47 1.77
CA PRO A 19 -24.82 2.85 2.29
C PRO A 19 -23.40 3.41 2.40
N PRO A 20 -23.17 4.70 2.11
CA PRO A 20 -21.85 5.31 2.14
C PRO A 20 -21.06 5.04 3.42
N GLN A 21 -21.74 5.00 4.56
CA GLN A 21 -21.11 4.74 5.85
C GLN A 21 -20.55 3.32 5.99
N VAL A 22 -21.16 2.35 5.31
CA VAL A 22 -20.63 0.97 5.31
C VAL A 22 -19.45 0.87 4.36
N TRP A 23 -19.47 1.59 3.28
CA TRP A 23 -18.35 1.69 2.35
C TRP A 23 -17.10 2.26 3.02
N ASP A 24 -17.26 3.28 3.85
CA ASP A 24 -16.13 3.90 4.55
C ASP A 24 -15.42 2.94 5.51
N TRP A 25 -16.13 1.96 6.02
CA TRP A 25 -15.54 0.91 6.86
C TRP A 25 -14.71 -0.10 6.09
N PHE A 26 -15.10 -0.37 4.83
CA PHE A 26 -14.44 -1.33 3.97
C PHE A 26 -13.52 -0.69 2.93
N LYS A 27 -13.62 0.60 2.75
CA LYS A 27 -12.66 1.35 1.95
C LYS A 27 -11.34 1.40 2.70
N GLY A 28 -10.37 0.68 2.21
CA GLY A 28 -9.00 0.95 2.54
C GLY A 28 -8.62 2.38 2.15
N PRO A 29 -7.41 2.84 2.50
CA PRO A 29 -6.91 4.14 2.09
C PRO A 29 -7.02 4.30 0.58
N GLN A 30 -7.51 5.45 0.13
CA GLN A 30 -7.59 5.78 -1.28
C GLN A 30 -6.22 6.23 -1.81
N ALA A 31 -6.02 6.17 -3.12
CA ALA A 31 -4.76 6.58 -3.72
C ALA A 31 -4.37 8.02 -3.35
N GLU A 32 -5.35 8.91 -3.27
CA GLU A 32 -5.14 10.30 -2.87
C GLU A 32 -4.77 10.50 -1.41
N ASP A 33 -4.96 9.49 -0.56
CA ASP A 33 -4.58 9.55 0.85
C ASP A 33 -3.10 9.26 1.07
N PHE A 34 -2.45 8.68 0.09
CA PHE A 34 -1.05 8.31 0.20
C PHE A 34 -0.12 9.47 -0.12
N ARG A 35 1.01 9.49 0.57
CA ARG A 35 2.21 10.21 0.19
C ARG A 35 3.18 9.16 -0.27
N MET A 36 3.89 9.40 -1.34
CA MET A 36 4.76 8.40 -1.91
C MET A 36 6.07 8.96 -2.40
N GLN A 37 7.09 8.15 -2.36
CA GLN A 37 8.41 8.45 -2.88
C GLN A 37 8.92 7.28 -3.69
N ARG A 38 9.37 7.55 -4.90
CA ARG A 38 10.03 6.56 -5.73
C ARG A 38 11.44 6.32 -5.21
N ILE A 39 11.77 5.05 -4.99
CA ILE A 39 13.09 4.64 -4.54
C ILE A 39 13.63 3.56 -5.47
N HIS A 40 14.95 3.49 -5.57
CA HIS A 40 15.63 2.45 -6.33
C HIS A 40 16.92 2.05 -5.63
N ARG A 41 17.29 0.80 -5.83
CA ARG A 41 18.55 0.27 -5.32
C ARG A 41 19.72 0.95 -6.05
N GLN A 42 20.71 1.38 -5.25
CA GLN A 42 21.96 1.86 -5.80
C GLN A 42 22.87 0.67 -6.21
N PRO A 43 23.72 0.82 -7.24
CA PRO A 43 24.68 -0.21 -7.57
C PRO A 43 25.56 -0.58 -6.35
N GLY A 44 25.61 -1.87 -6.02
CA GLY A 44 26.39 -2.36 -4.88
C GLY A 44 25.77 -2.13 -3.50
N GLU A 45 24.52 -1.69 -3.43
CA GLU A 45 23.82 -1.51 -2.16
C GLU A 45 23.39 -2.87 -1.57
N ASP A 46 24.13 -3.36 -0.61
CA ASP A 46 23.84 -4.64 0.05
C ASP A 46 22.75 -4.53 1.12
N ALA A 47 22.50 -3.33 1.61
CA ALA A 47 21.47 -3.05 2.61
C ALA A 47 20.05 -2.94 2.04
N TRP A 48 19.86 -3.21 0.76
CA TRP A 48 18.56 -3.18 0.10
C TRP A 48 17.78 -4.47 0.40
N PRO A 49 16.63 -4.39 1.10
CA PRO A 49 15.95 -5.59 1.58
C PRO A 49 14.97 -6.20 0.59
N PHE A 50 14.68 -5.50 -0.52
CA PHE A 50 13.63 -5.90 -1.45
C PHE A 50 14.17 -6.73 -2.60
N ALA A 51 13.36 -7.64 -3.11
CA ALA A 51 13.69 -8.44 -4.30
C ALA A 51 13.60 -7.64 -5.60
N HIS A 52 12.93 -6.48 -5.56
CA HIS A 52 12.77 -5.58 -6.70
C HIS A 52 13.69 -4.39 -6.53
N ASP A 53 14.38 -4.00 -7.60
CA ASP A 53 15.35 -2.89 -7.56
C ASP A 53 14.69 -1.51 -7.52
N GLU A 54 13.40 -1.43 -7.74
CA GLU A 54 12.67 -0.17 -7.79
C GLU A 54 11.25 -0.33 -7.24
N GLY A 55 10.78 0.69 -6.57
CA GLY A 55 9.44 0.72 -6.01
C GLY A 55 9.09 2.06 -5.41
N TYR A 56 7.99 2.10 -4.70
CA TYR A 56 7.52 3.28 -3.99
C TYR A 56 7.46 3.02 -2.51
N LEU A 57 8.06 3.92 -1.73
CA LEU A 57 7.71 4.05 -0.32
C LEU A 57 6.43 4.88 -0.24
N MET A 58 5.49 4.42 0.55
CA MET A 58 4.21 5.08 0.69
C MET A 58 3.89 5.25 2.17
N CYS A 59 3.18 6.32 2.50
CA CYS A 59 2.64 6.52 3.83
C CYS A 59 1.19 6.94 3.77
N THR A 60 0.39 6.35 4.62
CA THR A 60 -0.97 6.77 4.89
C THR A 60 -1.21 6.74 6.39
N ARG A 61 -2.25 7.42 6.83
CA ARG A 61 -2.69 7.35 8.23
C ARG A 61 -3.94 6.50 8.34
N SER A 62 -3.93 5.59 9.28
CA SER A 62 -5.10 4.80 9.64
C SER A 62 -5.27 4.83 11.15
N GLN A 63 -6.43 5.24 11.62
CA GLN A 63 -6.75 5.37 13.05
C GLN A 63 -5.70 6.19 13.82
N GLY A 64 -5.23 7.28 13.21
CA GLY A 64 -4.23 8.16 13.82
C GLY A 64 -2.79 7.65 13.76
N ARG A 65 -2.56 6.46 13.24
CA ARG A 65 -1.22 5.88 13.09
C ARG A 65 -0.70 6.07 11.66
N ALA A 66 0.57 6.40 11.56
CA ALA A 66 1.27 6.40 10.29
C ALA A 66 1.62 4.97 9.88
N LEU A 67 1.22 4.58 8.69
CA LEU A 67 1.54 3.27 8.10
C LEU A 67 2.48 3.47 6.92
N GLY A 68 3.67 2.91 7.02
CA GLY A 68 4.63 2.89 5.93
C GLY A 68 4.49 1.60 5.12
N LEU A 69 4.54 1.73 3.80
CA LEU A 69 4.45 0.60 2.88
C LEU A 69 5.53 0.69 1.81
N PHE A 70 5.88 -0.46 1.27
CA PHE A 70 6.65 -0.56 0.03
C PHE A 70 5.81 -1.25 -1.04
N VAL A 71 5.75 -0.64 -2.22
CA VAL A 71 5.06 -1.19 -3.38
C VAL A 71 6.06 -1.31 -4.53
N PRO A 72 6.40 -2.52 -4.97
CA PRO A 72 7.28 -2.68 -6.13
C PRO A 72 6.61 -2.14 -7.39
N VAL A 73 7.40 -1.58 -8.30
CA VAL A 73 6.89 -1.19 -9.61
C VAL A 73 6.47 -2.41 -10.42
N ASN A 74 5.54 -2.22 -11.35
CA ASN A 74 5.15 -3.27 -12.28
C ASN A 74 6.20 -3.48 -13.38
N ALA A 75 5.94 -4.39 -14.31
CA ALA A 75 6.86 -4.70 -15.41
C ALA A 75 7.13 -3.49 -16.33
N GLN A 76 6.24 -2.50 -16.35
CA GLN A 76 6.38 -1.25 -17.10
C GLN A 76 7.13 -0.17 -16.32
N GLY A 77 7.52 -0.43 -15.08
CA GLY A 77 8.18 0.54 -14.21
C GLY A 77 7.24 1.53 -13.54
N ASP A 78 5.96 1.27 -13.57
CA ASP A 78 4.92 2.13 -13.01
C ASP A 78 4.33 1.55 -11.72
N LEU A 79 3.63 2.39 -10.98
CA LEU A 79 2.87 1.95 -9.81
C LEU A 79 1.74 1.02 -10.25
N PRO A 80 1.65 -0.21 -9.69
CA PRO A 80 0.54 -1.11 -10.01
C PRO A 80 -0.81 -0.50 -9.64
N GLU A 81 -1.83 -0.86 -10.39
CA GLU A 81 -3.20 -0.50 -10.03
C GLU A 81 -3.59 -1.17 -8.70
N GLY A 82 -3.99 -0.35 -7.75
CA GLY A 82 -4.35 -0.79 -6.42
C GLY A 82 -3.16 -1.05 -5.50
N VAL A 83 -3.43 -0.99 -4.21
CA VAL A 83 -2.41 -1.13 -3.15
C VAL A 83 -2.23 -2.59 -2.71
N THR A 84 -2.85 -3.52 -3.40
CA THR A 84 -2.87 -4.94 -3.03
C THR A 84 -1.52 -5.63 -3.12
N SER A 85 -0.57 -5.04 -3.83
CA SER A 85 0.81 -5.56 -3.96
C SER A 85 1.79 -4.92 -2.98
N GLY A 86 1.30 -4.05 -2.11
CA GLY A 86 2.13 -3.39 -1.11
C GLY A 86 2.36 -4.23 0.13
N VAL A 87 3.52 -4.07 0.75
CA VAL A 87 3.83 -4.67 2.04
C VAL A 87 3.98 -3.60 3.10
N LEU A 88 3.42 -3.84 4.27
CA LEU A 88 3.64 -2.98 5.43
C LEU A 88 5.10 -3.06 5.86
N LEU A 89 5.71 -1.91 6.12
CA LEU A 89 7.07 -1.83 6.66
C LEU A 89 7.02 -1.47 8.14
N SER A 90 7.69 -2.26 8.95
CA SER A 90 7.77 -2.03 10.38
C SER A 90 9.08 -2.55 10.93
N GLY A 91 9.62 -1.87 11.93
CA GLY A 91 10.72 -2.39 12.74
C GLY A 91 10.28 -3.44 13.76
N ASN A 92 9.00 -3.75 13.84
CA ASN A 92 8.45 -4.73 14.75
C ASN A 92 8.28 -6.09 14.04
N PRO A 93 8.96 -7.16 14.51
CA PRO A 93 8.86 -8.48 13.89
C PRO A 93 7.42 -9.02 13.82
N PHE A 94 6.61 -8.75 14.82
CA PHE A 94 5.22 -9.23 14.86
C PHE A 94 4.35 -8.58 13.79
N GLU A 95 4.61 -7.33 13.46
CA GLU A 95 3.91 -6.64 12.37
C GLU A 95 4.39 -7.08 10.99
N MET A 96 5.69 -7.38 10.86
CA MET A 96 6.31 -7.77 9.59
C MET A 96 6.06 -9.22 9.22
N LEU A 97 5.99 -10.11 10.18
CA LEU A 97 5.93 -11.55 9.92
C LEU A 97 4.78 -11.96 9.00
N PRO A 98 3.54 -11.47 9.16
CA PRO A 98 2.46 -11.83 8.25
C PRO A 98 2.74 -11.47 6.79
N PHE A 99 3.33 -10.30 6.55
CA PHE A 99 3.68 -9.85 5.20
C PHE A 99 4.84 -10.65 4.62
N TYR A 100 5.83 -10.93 5.44
CA TYR A 100 6.98 -11.75 5.02
C TYR A 100 6.56 -13.16 4.61
N LEU A 101 5.60 -13.75 5.33
CA LEU A 101 5.07 -15.08 5.01
C LEU A 101 4.09 -15.07 3.83
N ALA A 102 3.25 -14.04 3.74
CA ALA A 102 2.23 -13.95 2.70
C ALA A 102 2.78 -13.48 1.35
N MET A 103 3.81 -12.64 1.37
CA MET A 103 4.38 -12.00 0.17
C MET A 103 5.90 -12.15 0.12
N PRO A 104 6.43 -13.38 0.15
CA PRO A 104 7.88 -13.61 0.22
C PRO A 104 8.61 -13.12 -1.04
N SER A 105 7.91 -12.99 -2.17
CA SER A 105 8.51 -12.53 -3.43
C SER A 105 8.91 -11.05 -3.42
N VAL A 106 8.41 -10.27 -2.47
CA VAL A 106 8.76 -8.85 -2.35
C VAL A 106 10.11 -8.65 -1.68
N PHE A 107 10.51 -9.60 -0.84
CA PHE A 107 11.73 -9.50 -0.03
C PHE A 107 12.86 -10.34 -0.60
N ARG A 108 14.09 -9.87 -0.43
CA ARG A 108 15.28 -10.70 -0.68
C ARG A 108 15.32 -11.86 0.31
N LYS A 109 15.85 -12.98 -0.12
CA LYS A 109 16.12 -14.10 0.78
C LYS A 109 17.21 -13.70 1.76
N MET A 110 16.88 -13.74 3.03
CA MET A 110 17.79 -13.42 4.14
C MET A 110 17.99 -14.64 5.03
N ALA A 111 19.10 -14.63 5.80
CA ALA A 111 19.42 -15.72 6.70
C ALA A 111 18.34 -15.95 7.76
N ASP A 112 17.78 -14.84 8.29
CA ASP A 112 16.72 -14.91 9.27
C ASP A 112 15.88 -13.61 9.26
N LEU A 113 14.76 -13.64 9.98
CA LEU A 113 13.83 -12.52 10.07
C LEU A 113 14.47 -11.31 10.77
N GLN A 114 15.36 -11.51 11.73
CA GLN A 114 16.00 -10.39 12.45
C GLN A 114 16.91 -9.58 11.52
N VAL A 115 17.63 -10.23 10.62
CA VAL A 115 18.43 -9.54 9.60
C VAL A 115 17.52 -8.73 8.70
N MET A 116 16.42 -9.32 8.26
CA MET A 116 15.43 -8.63 7.43
C MET A 116 14.86 -7.39 8.14
N ILE A 117 14.48 -7.52 9.40
CA ILE A 117 13.93 -6.41 10.18
C ILE A 117 14.94 -5.26 10.30
N ARG A 118 16.22 -5.56 10.54
CA ARG A 118 17.25 -4.52 10.62
C ARG A 118 17.41 -3.76 9.31
N LEU A 119 17.30 -4.46 8.19
CA LEU A 119 17.39 -3.82 6.88
C LEU A 119 16.15 -3.01 6.53
N ILE A 120 14.97 -3.45 6.98
CA ILE A 120 13.70 -2.78 6.73
C ILE A 120 13.51 -1.54 7.62
N ALA A 121 14.01 -1.56 8.84
CA ALA A 121 13.74 -0.49 9.80
C ALA A 121 14.03 0.92 9.27
N PRO A 122 15.15 1.20 8.58
CA PRO A 122 15.38 2.53 8.00
C PRO A 122 14.34 2.92 6.96
N PHE A 123 13.90 1.97 6.14
CA PHE A 123 12.87 2.23 5.13
C PHE A 123 11.50 2.47 5.77
N ALA A 124 11.18 1.76 6.84
CA ALA A 124 9.96 1.98 7.61
C ALA A 124 9.92 3.39 8.20
N GLU A 125 11.03 3.85 8.79
CA GLU A 125 11.13 5.21 9.33
C GLU A 125 11.03 6.27 8.24
N THR A 126 11.70 6.06 7.11
CA THR A 126 11.63 6.95 5.96
C THR A 126 10.21 7.02 5.41
N ALA A 127 9.54 5.88 5.26
CA ALA A 127 8.16 5.85 4.81
C ALA A 127 7.23 6.61 5.76
N LYS A 128 7.36 6.40 7.07
CA LYS A 128 6.55 7.12 8.05
C LYS A 128 6.74 8.64 8.02
N ARG A 129 7.95 9.10 7.71
CA ARG A 129 8.22 10.54 7.55
C ARG A 129 7.43 11.16 6.39
N LEU A 130 7.09 10.38 5.37
CA LEU A 130 6.24 10.87 4.28
C LEU A 130 4.87 11.34 4.78
N CYS A 131 4.37 10.79 5.87
CA CYS A 131 3.09 11.21 6.44
C CYS A 131 3.09 12.63 7.01
N THR A 132 4.26 13.25 7.16
CA THR A 132 4.36 14.67 7.52
C THR A 132 4.08 15.61 6.34
N LEU A 133 4.09 15.06 5.12
CA LEU A 133 3.81 15.82 3.90
C LEU A 133 2.30 15.86 3.62
N PRO A 134 1.83 16.81 2.79
CA PRO A 134 0.43 16.85 2.39
C PRO A 134 0.00 15.58 1.66
N LYS A 135 -1.27 15.21 1.79
CA LYS A 135 -1.85 14.10 1.05
C LYS A 135 -1.64 14.28 -0.45
N GLY A 136 -1.36 13.19 -1.14
CA GLY A 136 -1.15 13.20 -2.57
C GLY A 136 0.25 13.64 -3.01
N THR A 137 1.17 13.92 -2.07
CA THR A 137 2.55 14.25 -2.40
C THR A 137 3.23 13.05 -3.06
N VAL A 138 3.86 13.29 -4.20
CA VAL A 138 4.66 12.29 -4.93
C VAL A 138 6.06 12.85 -5.13
N LEU A 139 7.07 12.16 -4.59
CA LEU A 139 8.47 12.49 -4.75
C LEU A 139 9.10 11.51 -5.74
N GLU A 140 9.65 12.03 -6.83
CA GLU A 140 10.20 11.19 -7.90
C GLU A 140 11.66 10.77 -7.66
N LYS A 141 12.38 11.49 -6.84
CA LYS A 141 13.76 11.17 -6.51
C LYS A 141 14.01 11.37 -5.01
N GLY A 142 14.87 10.51 -4.48
CA GLY A 142 15.13 10.39 -3.06
C GLY A 142 15.70 11.64 -2.40
N GLU A 143 14.83 12.49 -1.96
CA GLU A 143 15.15 13.67 -1.17
C GLU A 143 14.60 13.53 0.27
N LEU A 144 14.86 12.38 0.86
CA LEU A 144 14.58 12.20 2.28
C LEU A 144 15.86 12.12 3.08
#